data_5d85caaca2cb54f037e89d47967cb49f
#
_entry.id   5d85caaca2cb54f037e89d47967cb49f
#
_cell.length_a   1.000
_cell.length_b   1.000
_cell.length_c   1.000
_cell.angle_alpha   90.00
_cell.angle_beta   90.00
_cell.angle_gamma   90.00
#
_symmetry.space_group_name_H-M   'P 1'
#
loop_
_entity.id
_entity.type
_entity.pdbx_description
1 polymer ?
#
loop_
_entity_poly.entity_id
_entity_poly.type
_entity_poly.pdbx_seq_one_letter_code
_entity_poly.pdbx_strand_id
1 'polypeptide(L)'
;MKPVKLAQVIFLSVLILQLVQVNPSVPISEYSIGNTTQIVRNQTARNPLPSPLSVTYVAKQQPYDSLIFVGDVLLARNIEFLMNQKGADYPFKGLSFNTVAHRPAVVGNFESSIPQVHIPTPTRKIRFSVSVSYIPQLVLSGFTHFSLANNHTFDFARAGYDNAKNVLEQNQLASFGHPNQLDSDAVEFIEIQDTVIAVIAAHTLQQLPTYSDLKAVFEYASARSDFQLVYVHWGTEYVSVHNARQREAAERFVDAGADVVIGHHPHVVQDIELINGVPVFYSLGNYIFDQYDTVDTQEGLVLHLELSNGQPRISLLPVTSVGTLSQPRFMKTVNHATFLENLANRSDPELREFIRSGQILLDVQVASSSKVAMISQ
;
A
#
# COMPACT_ATOMS: atom_id res chain seq x y z
N MET A 1 -63.66 20.84 2.07
CA MET A 1 -62.29 21.40 2.24
C MET A 1 -61.43 20.83 1.13
N LYS A 2 -60.80 21.68 0.33
CA LYS A 2 -60.11 21.35 -0.94
C LYS A 2 -58.78 20.64 -0.72
N PRO A 3 -58.35 19.69 -1.61
CA PRO A 3 -57.02 19.08 -1.54
C PRO A 3 -55.99 19.95 -2.21
N VAL A 4 -54.80 20.04 -1.56
CA VAL A 4 -53.62 20.72 -2.07
C VAL A 4 -52.84 19.78 -3.00
N LYS A 5 -52.55 20.24 -4.22
CA LYS A 5 -51.78 19.53 -5.23
C LYS A 5 -50.27 19.61 -4.90
N LEU A 6 -49.63 18.44 -4.85
CA LEU A 6 -48.17 18.31 -4.76
C LEU A 6 -47.59 18.43 -6.19
N ALA A 7 -46.80 19.45 -6.44
CA ALA A 7 -46.09 19.63 -7.71
C ALA A 7 -44.79 18.83 -7.69
N GLN A 8 -44.67 17.84 -8.58
CA GLN A 8 -43.41 17.17 -8.90
C GLN A 8 -42.55 18.08 -9.77
N VAL A 9 -41.37 18.42 -9.29
CA VAL A 9 -40.32 19.07 -10.10
C VAL A 9 -39.41 17.96 -10.63
N ILE A 10 -39.53 17.69 -11.93
CA ILE A 10 -38.62 16.79 -12.66
C ILE A 10 -37.46 17.65 -13.15
N PHE A 11 -36.24 17.43 -12.61
CA PHE A 11 -35.01 17.97 -13.19
C PHE A 11 -34.57 17.07 -14.34
N LEU A 12 -34.75 17.56 -15.56
CA LEU A 12 -34.22 16.94 -16.77
C LEU A 12 -32.81 17.47 -17.00
N SER A 13 -31.79 16.66 -16.70
CA SER A 13 -30.38 16.97 -17.05
C SER A 13 -30.16 16.61 -18.52
N VAL A 14 -30.13 17.62 -19.38
CA VAL A 14 -29.76 17.46 -20.79
C VAL A 14 -28.24 17.47 -20.87
N LEU A 15 -27.65 16.29 -21.15
CA LEU A 15 -26.23 16.14 -21.48
C LEU A 15 -26.02 16.61 -22.94
N ILE A 16 -25.48 17.80 -23.13
CA ILE A 16 -25.10 18.30 -24.46
C ILE A 16 -23.76 17.69 -24.83
N LEU A 17 -23.79 16.66 -25.68
CA LEU A 17 -22.61 16.14 -26.36
C LEU A 17 -22.27 17.09 -27.51
N GLN A 18 -21.29 17.99 -27.31
CA GLN A 18 -20.74 18.76 -28.43
C GLN A 18 -19.73 17.89 -29.20
N LEU A 19 -20.17 17.38 -30.33
CA LEU A 19 -19.28 16.84 -31.38
C LEU A 19 -18.48 18.00 -31.97
N VAL A 20 -17.21 18.11 -31.62
CA VAL A 20 -16.28 19.00 -32.29
C VAL A 20 -15.87 18.33 -33.60
N GLN A 21 -16.39 18.82 -34.72
CA GLN A 21 -15.88 18.48 -36.07
C GLN A 21 -14.53 19.17 -36.24
N VAL A 22 -13.44 18.39 -36.28
CA VAL A 22 -12.10 18.90 -36.56
C VAL A 22 -11.95 19.02 -38.08
N ASN A 23 -11.79 20.25 -38.54
CA ASN A 23 -11.52 20.57 -39.94
C ASN A 23 -10.07 20.15 -40.33
N PRO A 24 -9.83 19.33 -41.38
CA PRO A 24 -8.50 18.75 -41.65
C PRO A 24 -7.47 19.73 -42.26
N SER A 25 -7.72 21.03 -42.33
CA SER A 25 -6.85 22.01 -42.98
C SER A 25 -6.16 23.02 -42.03
N VAL A 26 -6.13 22.79 -40.72
CA VAL A 26 -5.38 23.64 -39.79
C VAL A 26 -4.01 23.04 -39.53
N PRO A 27 -2.90 23.76 -39.77
CA PRO A 27 -1.57 23.29 -39.43
C PRO A 27 -1.44 23.19 -37.88
N ILE A 28 -0.91 22.08 -37.41
CA ILE A 28 -0.67 21.82 -36.01
C ILE A 28 0.44 22.77 -35.52
N SER A 29 0.07 23.78 -34.77
CA SER A 29 1.04 24.55 -33.99
C SER A 29 1.42 23.75 -32.74
N GLU A 30 2.73 23.55 -32.53
CA GLU A 30 3.25 22.94 -31.32
C GLU A 30 2.91 23.81 -30.10
N TYR A 31 2.04 23.30 -29.24
CA TYR A 31 1.88 23.82 -27.89
C TYR A 31 2.82 23.07 -26.96
N SER A 32 3.92 23.71 -26.59
CA SER A 32 4.81 23.23 -25.53
C SER A 32 4.17 23.55 -24.19
N ILE A 33 3.59 22.55 -23.55
CA ILE A 33 3.34 22.55 -22.12
C ILE A 33 4.36 21.55 -21.56
N GLY A 34 5.31 22.07 -20.77
CA GLY A 34 6.46 21.30 -20.34
C GLY A 34 6.10 19.99 -19.66
N ASN A 35 6.36 18.91 -20.36
CA ASN A 35 6.58 17.55 -19.86
C ASN A 35 6.68 16.62 -21.08
N THR A 36 7.67 15.77 -21.08
CA THR A 36 8.17 14.95 -22.19
C THR A 36 7.06 14.15 -22.93
N THR A 37 6.86 14.46 -24.23
CA THR A 37 5.95 13.70 -25.11
C THR A 37 6.75 12.63 -25.84
N GLN A 38 6.43 11.34 -25.66
CA GLN A 38 6.95 10.27 -26.52
C GLN A 38 5.93 9.94 -27.62
N ILE A 39 6.37 10.06 -28.88
CA ILE A 39 5.59 9.65 -30.05
C ILE A 39 5.99 8.22 -30.43
N VAL A 40 5.09 7.26 -30.25
CA VAL A 40 5.29 5.88 -30.70
C VAL A 40 4.72 5.73 -32.11
N ARG A 41 5.59 5.46 -33.10
CA ARG A 41 5.15 5.11 -34.46
C ARG A 41 5.04 3.60 -34.60
N ASN A 42 3.84 3.08 -34.81
CA ASN A 42 3.64 1.70 -35.24
C ASN A 42 3.74 1.61 -36.74
N GLN A 43 4.74 0.88 -37.28
CA GLN A 43 4.80 0.51 -38.66
C GLN A 43 4.30 -0.92 -38.87
N THR A 44 3.14 -1.08 -39.47
CA THR A 44 2.72 -2.36 -40.08
C THR A 44 2.70 -2.22 -41.60
N ALA A 45 3.30 -3.18 -42.28
CA ALA A 45 3.53 -3.18 -43.72
C ALA A 45 2.25 -3.50 -44.52
N ARG A 46 2.10 -2.79 -45.66
CA ARG A 46 1.21 -2.91 -46.82
C ARG A 46 -0.12 -2.16 -46.72
N ASN A 47 -0.13 -1.07 -47.52
CA ASN A 47 -1.22 -0.16 -47.84
C ASN A 47 -2.64 -0.68 -47.65
N PRO A 48 -3.38 0.00 -46.82
CA PRO A 48 -4.37 0.98 -47.21
C PRO A 48 -4.29 2.24 -46.32
N LEU A 49 -5.00 3.29 -46.63
CA LEU A 49 -5.19 4.60 -46.00
C LEU A 49 -4.53 4.82 -44.64
N PRO A 50 -3.86 5.94 -44.36
CA PRO A 50 -3.20 6.19 -43.09
C PRO A 50 -4.23 6.15 -41.96
N SER A 51 -4.08 5.15 -41.08
CA SER A 51 -4.82 5.11 -39.83
C SER A 51 -4.54 6.36 -39.01
N PRO A 52 -5.53 6.95 -38.33
CA PRO A 52 -5.30 8.10 -37.46
C PRO A 52 -4.21 7.76 -36.44
N LEU A 53 -3.24 8.66 -36.26
CA LEU A 53 -2.21 8.56 -35.24
C LEU A 53 -2.88 8.53 -33.86
N SER A 54 -2.85 7.39 -33.21
CA SER A 54 -3.24 7.31 -31.80
C SER A 54 -2.12 7.93 -30.96
N VAL A 55 -2.29 9.16 -30.52
CA VAL A 55 -1.41 9.78 -29.54
C VAL A 55 -1.91 9.33 -28.16
N THR A 56 -1.22 8.37 -27.57
CA THR A 56 -1.48 7.98 -26.18
C THR A 56 -0.74 8.99 -25.29
N TYR A 57 -1.47 9.89 -24.66
CA TYR A 57 -0.94 10.73 -23.60
C TYR A 57 -0.80 9.85 -22.34
N VAL A 58 0.42 9.49 -21.99
CA VAL A 58 0.70 9.02 -20.64
C VAL A 58 0.80 10.29 -19.77
N ALA A 59 -0.31 10.66 -19.14
CA ALA A 59 -0.26 11.72 -18.13
C ALA A 59 0.71 11.27 -17.03
N LYS A 60 1.71 12.10 -16.70
CA LYS A 60 2.53 11.85 -15.51
C LYS A 60 1.56 11.77 -14.34
N GLN A 61 1.57 10.66 -13.62
CA GLN A 61 0.72 10.50 -12.46
C GLN A 61 1.12 11.60 -11.45
N GLN A 62 0.13 12.36 -10.96
CA GLN A 62 0.42 13.39 -9.95
C GLN A 62 1.00 12.71 -8.72
N PRO A 63 2.03 13.31 -8.08
CA PRO A 63 2.60 12.76 -6.86
C PRO A 63 1.52 12.62 -5.79
N TYR A 64 1.71 11.70 -4.86
CA TYR A 64 0.85 11.57 -3.71
C TYR A 64 1.14 12.65 -2.68
N ASP A 65 0.18 12.94 -1.82
CA ASP A 65 0.34 13.94 -0.75
C ASP A 65 1.05 13.34 0.47
N SER A 66 0.86 12.05 0.71
CA SER A 66 1.38 11.31 1.85
C SER A 66 1.39 9.80 1.60
N LEU A 67 1.91 9.04 2.54
CA LEU A 67 2.01 7.58 2.46
C LEU A 67 1.35 6.94 3.68
N ILE A 68 0.44 6.02 3.46
CA ILE A 68 -0.23 5.24 4.51
C ILE A 68 0.20 3.79 4.42
N PHE A 69 0.62 3.22 5.54
CA PHE A 69 0.90 1.79 5.68
C PHE A 69 -0.14 1.15 6.57
N VAL A 70 -0.71 0.05 6.12
CA VAL A 70 -1.63 -0.77 6.91
C VAL A 70 -1.05 -2.15 7.17
N GLY A 71 -1.62 -2.88 8.11
CA GLY A 71 -1.24 -4.26 8.44
C GLY A 71 -1.68 -5.29 7.40
N ASP A 72 -1.86 -6.54 7.85
CA ASP A 72 -2.18 -7.68 7.00
C ASP A 72 -3.60 -7.57 6.40
N VAL A 73 -3.69 -7.83 5.09
CA VAL A 73 -4.93 -7.76 4.30
C VAL A 73 -5.23 -9.13 3.70
N LEU A 74 -6.29 -9.78 4.20
CA LEU A 74 -6.84 -11.03 3.73
C LEU A 74 -8.24 -10.81 3.14
N LEU A 75 -8.52 -11.33 1.94
CA LEU A 75 -9.86 -11.33 1.34
C LEU A 75 -10.40 -12.75 1.11
N ALA A 76 -9.87 -13.74 1.84
CA ALA A 76 -10.28 -15.15 1.76
C ALA A 76 -11.04 -15.60 3.03
N ARG A 77 -11.39 -16.86 3.11
CA ARG A 77 -12.01 -17.51 4.28
C ARG A 77 -13.31 -16.80 4.72
N ASN A 78 -13.38 -16.41 6.00
CA ASN A 78 -14.57 -15.74 6.53
C ASN A 78 -14.78 -14.31 5.98
N ILE A 79 -13.71 -13.65 5.53
CA ILE A 79 -13.85 -12.35 4.84
C ILE A 79 -14.65 -12.53 3.56
N GLU A 80 -14.29 -13.50 2.72
CA GLU A 80 -15.03 -13.82 1.50
C GLU A 80 -16.49 -14.19 1.79
N PHE A 81 -16.73 -14.99 2.83
CA PHE A 81 -18.09 -15.32 3.26
C PHE A 81 -18.89 -14.06 3.62
N LEU A 82 -18.30 -13.15 4.39
CA LEU A 82 -18.96 -11.88 4.76
C LEU A 82 -19.19 -10.97 3.55
N MET A 83 -18.24 -10.89 2.62
CA MET A 83 -18.38 -10.14 1.38
C MET A 83 -19.52 -10.69 0.52
N ASN A 84 -19.64 -12.00 0.41
CA ASN A 84 -20.76 -12.64 -0.30
C ASN A 84 -22.12 -12.40 0.35
N GLN A 85 -22.18 -12.36 1.68
CA GLN A 85 -23.43 -12.21 2.42
C GLN A 85 -23.88 -10.75 2.58
N LYS A 86 -22.94 -9.82 2.72
CA LYS A 86 -23.20 -8.43 3.12
C LYS A 86 -22.80 -7.38 2.08
N GLY A 87 -22.27 -7.82 0.95
CA GLY A 87 -21.76 -6.99 -0.14
C GLY A 87 -20.23 -6.99 -0.20
N ALA A 88 -19.72 -6.91 -1.43
CA ALA A 88 -18.27 -6.97 -1.68
C ALA A 88 -17.47 -5.84 -1.00
N ASP A 89 -18.11 -4.74 -0.68
CA ASP A 89 -17.56 -3.59 0.05
C ASP A 89 -17.54 -3.78 1.59
N TYR A 90 -18.04 -4.90 2.10
CA TYR A 90 -18.26 -5.10 3.55
C TYR A 90 -17.03 -4.80 4.43
N PRO A 91 -15.83 -5.34 4.19
CA PRO A 91 -14.68 -5.12 5.07
C PRO A 91 -14.17 -3.65 5.03
N PHE A 92 -14.53 -2.90 3.99
CA PHE A 92 -14.07 -1.54 3.77
C PHE A 92 -15.01 -0.45 4.30
N LYS A 93 -16.20 -0.82 4.83
CA LYS A 93 -17.22 0.13 5.30
C LYS A 93 -16.80 0.93 6.54
N GLY A 94 -15.86 0.41 7.32
CA GLY A 94 -15.41 1.07 8.55
C GLY A 94 -14.40 2.19 8.31
N LEU A 95 -13.54 2.04 7.31
CA LEU A 95 -12.46 2.97 7.00
C LEU A 95 -12.12 2.88 5.51
N SER A 96 -12.12 4.02 4.84
CA SER A 96 -11.69 4.19 3.45
C SER A 96 -10.71 5.37 3.37
N PHE A 97 -9.65 5.20 2.60
CA PHE A 97 -8.63 6.24 2.36
C PHE A 97 -8.95 7.09 1.11
N ASN A 98 -10.02 6.78 0.42
CA ASN A 98 -10.41 7.51 -0.80
C ASN A 98 -11.09 8.83 -0.41
N THR A 99 -10.30 9.87 -0.18
CA THR A 99 -10.79 11.23 0.11
C THR A 99 -10.47 12.18 -1.03
N VAL A 100 -11.40 13.10 -1.32
CA VAL A 100 -11.24 14.10 -2.40
C VAL A 100 -10.18 15.15 -2.05
N ALA A 101 -9.94 15.40 -0.75
CA ALA A 101 -9.07 16.47 -0.27
C ALA A 101 -7.59 16.08 -0.21
N HIS A 102 -7.30 14.78 -0.04
CA HIS A 102 -5.95 14.26 0.10
C HIS A 102 -5.84 12.97 -0.71
N ARG A 103 -4.72 12.79 -1.38
CA ARG A 103 -4.42 11.63 -2.19
C ARG A 103 -3.23 10.87 -1.60
N PRO A 104 -3.42 10.05 -0.57
CA PRO A 104 -2.36 9.22 -0.03
C PRO A 104 -2.03 8.07 -0.98
N ALA A 105 -0.77 7.66 -1.05
CA ALA A 105 -0.45 6.30 -1.46
C ALA A 105 -0.75 5.37 -0.28
N VAL A 106 -1.48 4.28 -0.51
CA VAL A 106 -1.85 3.31 0.53
C VAL A 106 -1.22 1.97 0.23
N VAL A 107 -0.35 1.53 1.12
CA VAL A 107 0.42 0.28 1.01
C VAL A 107 -0.10 -0.73 2.01
N GLY A 108 -0.43 -1.94 1.54
CA GLY A 108 -0.85 -3.07 2.37
C GLY A 108 -0.02 -4.32 2.11
N ASN A 109 -0.01 -5.26 3.06
CA ASN A 109 0.50 -6.60 2.84
C ASN A 109 -0.64 -7.48 2.31
N PHE A 110 -0.59 -7.87 1.02
CA PHE A 110 -1.60 -8.76 0.41
C PHE A 110 -1.30 -10.21 0.78
N GLU A 111 -1.78 -10.63 1.94
CA GLU A 111 -1.48 -11.95 2.51
C GLU A 111 -2.40 -13.02 1.92
N SER A 112 -2.24 -13.26 0.63
CA SER A 112 -3.09 -14.15 -0.14
C SER A 112 -2.46 -14.50 -1.49
N SER A 113 -3.07 -15.48 -2.18
CA SER A 113 -2.79 -15.81 -3.57
C SER A 113 -4.06 -15.69 -4.42
N ILE A 114 -3.93 -15.35 -5.69
CA ILE A 114 -5.05 -15.32 -6.65
C ILE A 114 -4.83 -16.43 -7.66
N PRO A 115 -5.41 -17.64 -7.46
CA PRO A 115 -5.29 -18.72 -8.44
C PRO A 115 -6.11 -18.42 -9.70
N GLN A 116 -5.74 -19.02 -10.83
CA GLN A 116 -6.51 -18.93 -12.08
C GLN A 116 -7.94 -19.47 -11.93
N VAL A 117 -8.10 -20.53 -11.13
CA VAL A 117 -9.40 -21.09 -10.76
C VAL A 117 -9.57 -20.93 -9.26
N HIS A 118 -10.40 -19.96 -8.90
CA HIS A 118 -10.72 -19.70 -7.50
C HIS A 118 -11.62 -20.79 -6.90
N ILE A 119 -11.23 -21.26 -5.74
CA ILE A 119 -12.05 -22.12 -4.87
C ILE A 119 -12.04 -21.49 -3.49
N PRO A 120 -13.22 -21.13 -2.92
CA PRO A 120 -13.30 -20.51 -1.61
C PRO A 120 -12.54 -21.32 -0.54
N THR A 121 -11.70 -20.63 0.22
CA THR A 121 -10.94 -21.25 1.30
C THR A 121 -11.85 -21.50 2.50
N PRO A 122 -12.04 -22.75 2.97
CA PRO A 122 -12.79 -23.03 4.18
C PRO A 122 -12.14 -22.36 5.41
N THR A 123 -12.97 -21.90 6.35
CA THR A 123 -12.51 -21.38 7.64
C THR A 123 -11.53 -22.36 8.30
N ARG A 124 -10.45 -21.83 8.90
CA ARG A 124 -9.34 -22.58 9.53
C ARG A 124 -8.39 -23.32 8.58
N LYS A 125 -8.54 -23.18 7.27
CA LYS A 125 -7.49 -23.57 6.31
C LYS A 125 -6.50 -22.42 6.12
N ILE A 126 -5.23 -22.79 5.89
CA ILE A 126 -4.10 -21.87 5.78
C ILE A 126 -3.61 -21.72 4.33
N ARG A 127 -4.44 -22.04 3.36
CA ARG A 127 -4.15 -21.85 1.93
C ARG A 127 -5.15 -20.87 1.37
N PHE A 128 -4.71 -19.60 1.20
CA PHE A 128 -5.62 -18.48 0.97
C PHE A 128 -5.84 -18.21 -0.52
N SER A 129 -7.06 -18.53 -0.98
CA SER A 129 -7.51 -18.26 -2.34
C SER A 129 -8.42 -17.02 -2.34
N VAL A 130 -8.10 -16.03 -3.14
CA VAL A 130 -8.91 -14.83 -3.33
C VAL A 130 -9.52 -14.82 -4.73
N SER A 131 -10.80 -14.47 -4.82
CA SER A 131 -11.49 -14.27 -6.10
C SER A 131 -11.08 -12.94 -6.73
N VAL A 132 -10.83 -12.95 -8.04
CA VAL A 132 -10.54 -11.74 -8.82
C VAL A 132 -11.66 -10.69 -8.73
N SER A 133 -12.91 -11.12 -8.47
CA SER A 133 -14.08 -10.24 -8.38
C SER A 133 -14.02 -9.27 -7.20
N TYR A 134 -13.18 -9.51 -6.19
CA TYR A 134 -13.05 -8.63 -5.02
C TYR A 134 -11.98 -7.56 -5.18
N ILE A 135 -11.05 -7.73 -6.13
CA ILE A 135 -9.91 -6.81 -6.30
C ILE A 135 -10.34 -5.37 -6.60
N PRO A 136 -11.39 -5.09 -7.41
CA PRO A 136 -11.88 -3.72 -7.60
C PRO A 136 -12.27 -3.00 -6.30
N GLN A 137 -12.67 -3.73 -5.25
CA GLN A 137 -13.02 -3.12 -3.96
C GLN A 137 -11.80 -2.54 -3.23
N LEU A 138 -10.61 -3.09 -3.43
CA LEU A 138 -9.36 -2.52 -2.91
C LEU A 138 -9.13 -1.12 -3.49
N VAL A 139 -9.29 -0.96 -4.81
CA VAL A 139 -9.18 0.35 -5.50
C VAL A 139 -10.22 1.34 -4.98
N LEU A 140 -11.49 0.90 -4.91
CA LEU A 140 -12.60 1.72 -4.41
C LEU A 140 -12.41 2.16 -2.95
N SER A 141 -11.61 1.43 -2.18
CA SER A 141 -11.30 1.73 -0.78
C SER A 141 -10.05 2.59 -0.61
N GLY A 142 -9.37 2.93 -1.71
CA GLY A 142 -8.22 3.82 -1.74
C GLY A 142 -6.86 3.13 -1.67
N PHE A 143 -6.78 1.81 -1.74
CA PHE A 143 -5.50 1.11 -1.88
C PHE A 143 -4.85 1.43 -3.21
N THR A 144 -3.51 1.50 -3.20
CA THR A 144 -2.70 1.81 -4.39
C THR A 144 -1.58 0.81 -4.61
N HIS A 145 -1.02 0.24 -3.53
CA HIS A 145 0.16 -0.63 -3.57
C HIS A 145 0.01 -1.83 -2.65
N PHE A 146 0.56 -2.98 -3.07
CA PHE A 146 0.59 -4.18 -2.25
C PHE A 146 1.95 -4.88 -2.27
N SER A 147 2.46 -5.19 -1.08
CA SER A 147 3.56 -6.15 -0.93
C SER A 147 3.04 -7.58 -1.14
N LEU A 148 3.77 -8.35 -1.95
CA LEU A 148 3.58 -9.79 -2.16
C LEU A 148 4.68 -10.63 -1.49
N ALA A 149 5.57 -10.00 -0.71
CA ALA A 149 6.63 -10.68 0.02
C ALA A 149 6.11 -11.28 1.34
N ASN A 150 5.29 -12.34 1.27
CA ASN A 150 4.74 -13.04 2.43
C ASN A 150 4.63 -14.55 2.19
N ASN A 151 4.31 -15.31 3.23
CA ASN A 151 4.22 -16.77 3.19
C ASN A 151 3.01 -17.32 2.42
N HIS A 152 1.95 -16.53 2.19
CA HIS A 152 0.71 -16.96 1.53
C HIS A 152 0.64 -16.63 0.04
N THR A 153 1.55 -15.83 -0.46
CA THR A 153 1.59 -15.48 -1.88
C THR A 153 1.80 -16.71 -2.79
N PHE A 154 2.53 -17.72 -2.31
CA PHE A 154 2.77 -18.99 -3.01
C PHE A 154 1.83 -20.13 -2.60
N ASP A 155 0.72 -19.89 -1.95
CA ASP A 155 -0.26 -20.91 -1.61
C ASP A 155 -0.77 -21.70 -2.84
N PHE A 156 -0.76 -21.06 -4.00
CA PHE A 156 -1.06 -21.67 -5.30
C PHE A 156 0.16 -21.69 -6.23
N ALA A 157 1.34 -21.86 -5.66
CA ALA A 157 2.63 -21.91 -6.33
C ALA A 157 2.90 -20.64 -7.19
N ARG A 158 3.88 -20.71 -8.09
CA ARG A 158 4.27 -19.63 -8.98
C ARG A 158 3.09 -19.11 -9.83
N ALA A 159 2.23 -20.01 -10.30
CA ALA A 159 1.09 -19.60 -11.12
C ALA A 159 0.09 -18.71 -10.37
N GLY A 160 -0.12 -18.94 -9.06
CA GLY A 160 -0.95 -18.08 -8.21
C GLY A 160 -0.33 -16.70 -8.00
N TYR A 161 0.98 -16.64 -7.79
CA TYR A 161 1.74 -15.41 -7.67
C TYR A 161 1.70 -14.57 -8.96
N ASP A 162 2.06 -15.18 -10.10
CA ASP A 162 2.06 -14.47 -11.38
C ASP A 162 0.66 -13.95 -11.74
N ASN A 163 -0.37 -14.74 -11.46
CA ASN A 163 -1.75 -14.28 -11.66
C ASN A 163 -2.13 -13.15 -10.70
N ALA A 164 -1.68 -13.19 -9.43
CA ALA A 164 -1.93 -12.10 -8.49
C ALA A 164 -1.30 -10.79 -8.98
N LYS A 165 -0.03 -10.80 -9.41
CA LYS A 165 0.63 -9.62 -10.03
C LYS A 165 -0.20 -9.08 -11.20
N ASN A 166 -0.54 -9.93 -12.15
CA ASN A 166 -1.31 -9.53 -13.34
C ASN A 166 -2.68 -8.94 -12.99
N VAL A 167 -3.40 -9.53 -12.04
CA VAL A 167 -4.74 -9.06 -11.64
C VAL A 167 -4.65 -7.74 -10.90
N LEU A 168 -3.68 -7.56 -10.01
CA LEU A 168 -3.45 -6.29 -9.32
C LEU A 168 -3.12 -5.19 -10.31
N GLU A 169 -2.18 -5.42 -11.23
CA GLU A 169 -1.79 -4.46 -12.27
C GLU A 169 -2.96 -4.08 -13.19
N GLN A 170 -3.76 -5.05 -13.65
CA GLN A 170 -4.97 -4.79 -14.46
C GLN A 170 -5.99 -3.90 -13.73
N ASN A 171 -5.98 -3.91 -12.41
CA ASN A 171 -6.79 -3.03 -11.57
C ASN A 171 -6.07 -1.76 -11.12
N GLN A 172 -4.92 -1.42 -11.72
CA GLN A 172 -4.12 -0.23 -11.40
C GLN A 172 -3.61 -0.21 -9.94
N LEU A 173 -3.41 -1.38 -9.36
CA LEU A 173 -2.75 -1.57 -8.07
C LEU A 173 -1.30 -1.99 -8.33
N ALA A 174 -0.35 -1.20 -7.89
CA ALA A 174 1.05 -1.59 -7.94
C ALA A 174 1.30 -2.77 -7.00
N SER A 175 2.13 -3.72 -7.43
CA SER A 175 2.51 -4.85 -6.60
C SER A 175 4.00 -5.11 -6.69
N PHE A 176 4.65 -5.35 -5.56
CA PHE A 176 6.08 -5.49 -5.44
C PHE A 176 6.45 -6.57 -4.42
N GLY A 177 7.67 -7.06 -4.50
CA GLY A 177 8.16 -8.10 -3.62
C GLY A 177 7.84 -9.53 -4.07
N HIS A 178 8.65 -10.45 -3.59
CA HIS A 178 8.57 -11.86 -3.88
C HIS A 178 8.80 -12.68 -2.60
N PRO A 179 8.07 -13.80 -2.36
CA PRO A 179 8.18 -14.53 -1.12
C PRO A 179 9.55 -15.19 -0.85
N ASN A 180 10.37 -15.39 -1.90
CA ASN A 180 11.64 -16.12 -1.79
C ASN A 180 12.84 -15.39 -2.41
N GLN A 181 12.66 -14.16 -2.92
CA GLN A 181 13.71 -13.39 -3.61
C GLN A 181 13.71 -11.96 -3.09
N LEU A 182 14.90 -11.40 -2.96
CA LEU A 182 15.13 -10.00 -2.62
C LEU A 182 16.04 -9.40 -3.70
N ASP A 183 15.42 -8.78 -4.69
CA ASP A 183 16.07 -8.18 -5.85
C ASP A 183 15.39 -6.85 -6.24
N SER A 184 15.63 -6.33 -7.43
CA SER A 184 15.01 -5.07 -7.89
C SER A 184 13.48 -5.10 -7.91
N ASP A 185 12.85 -6.26 -8.10
CA ASP A 185 11.37 -6.43 -8.07
C ASP A 185 10.80 -6.29 -6.65
N ALA A 186 11.67 -6.32 -5.63
CA ALA A 186 11.29 -6.04 -4.26
C ALA A 186 11.10 -4.53 -3.97
N VAL A 187 11.52 -3.65 -4.89
CA VAL A 187 11.55 -2.19 -4.67
C VAL A 187 10.45 -1.51 -5.45
N GLU A 188 9.58 -0.80 -4.75
CA GLU A 188 8.59 0.12 -5.31
C GLU A 188 9.00 1.56 -5.02
N PHE A 189 8.95 2.43 -6.03
CA PHE A 189 9.28 3.84 -5.88
C PHE A 189 7.99 4.68 -5.86
N ILE A 190 7.76 5.37 -4.75
CA ILE A 190 6.56 6.19 -4.53
C ILE A 190 6.96 7.64 -4.40
N GLU A 191 6.46 8.50 -5.29
CA GLU A 191 6.71 9.95 -5.27
C GLU A 191 5.67 10.62 -4.35
N ILE A 192 6.14 11.27 -3.29
CA ILE A 192 5.34 12.12 -2.40
C ILE A 192 5.86 13.54 -2.53
N GLN A 193 5.01 14.46 -3.02
CA GLN A 193 5.44 15.82 -3.34
C GLN A 193 6.68 15.78 -4.26
N ASP A 194 7.84 16.25 -3.80
CA ASP A 194 9.10 16.25 -4.55
C ASP A 194 10.11 15.21 -4.01
N THR A 195 9.65 14.26 -3.19
CA THR A 195 10.49 13.24 -2.54
C THR A 195 10.14 11.85 -3.06
N VAL A 196 11.13 11.09 -3.46
CA VAL A 196 10.98 9.70 -3.86
C VAL A 196 11.30 8.78 -2.69
N ILE A 197 10.34 7.95 -2.30
CA ILE A 197 10.49 6.93 -1.26
C ILE A 197 10.61 5.57 -1.94
N ALA A 198 11.69 4.82 -1.66
CA ALA A 198 11.77 3.42 -2.01
C ALA A 198 11.16 2.58 -0.89
N VAL A 199 10.14 1.79 -1.21
CA VAL A 199 9.58 0.78 -0.31
C VAL A 199 10.11 -0.58 -0.72
N ILE A 200 10.88 -1.22 0.14
CA ILE A 200 11.59 -2.49 -0.11
C ILE A 200 10.84 -3.62 0.61
N ALA A 201 10.17 -4.48 -0.15
CA ALA A 201 9.45 -5.63 0.41
C ALA A 201 10.39 -6.79 0.70
N ALA A 202 10.30 -7.39 1.88
CA ALA A 202 11.09 -8.56 2.29
C ALA A 202 10.24 -9.60 3.01
N HIS A 203 10.63 -10.88 2.89
CA HIS A 203 10.04 -11.99 3.64
C HIS A 203 11.17 -12.80 4.30
N THR A 204 11.17 -12.88 5.65
CA THR A 204 12.29 -13.48 6.38
C THR A 204 11.89 -14.61 7.33
N LEU A 205 10.68 -15.16 7.22
CA LEU A 205 10.24 -16.29 8.05
C LEU A 205 11.11 -17.52 7.88
N GLN A 206 11.49 -17.83 6.65
CA GLN A 206 12.29 -19.03 6.34
C GLN A 206 13.78 -18.74 6.39
N GLN A 207 14.21 -17.65 5.80
CA GLN A 207 15.61 -17.29 5.65
C GLN A 207 15.83 -15.78 5.81
N LEU A 208 16.89 -15.41 6.52
CA LEU A 208 17.36 -14.02 6.54
C LEU A 208 18.01 -13.70 5.20
N PRO A 209 17.86 -12.48 4.69
CA PRO A 209 18.53 -12.05 3.47
C PRO A 209 20.04 -12.04 3.69
N THR A 210 20.79 -12.38 2.64
CA THR A 210 22.24 -12.31 2.68
C THR A 210 22.72 -10.86 2.60
N TYR A 211 23.92 -10.59 3.11
CA TYR A 211 24.50 -9.25 3.00
C TYR A 211 24.70 -8.80 1.55
N SER A 212 24.95 -9.74 0.62
CA SER A 212 25.07 -9.43 -0.81
C SER A 212 23.74 -9.01 -1.42
N ASP A 213 22.63 -9.69 -1.07
CA ASP A 213 21.31 -9.36 -1.57
C ASP A 213 20.87 -7.99 -1.04
N LEU A 214 21.05 -7.75 0.26
CA LEU A 214 20.78 -6.45 0.88
C LEU A 214 21.58 -5.33 0.22
N LYS A 215 22.90 -5.52 0.06
CA LYS A 215 23.75 -4.53 -0.59
C LYS A 215 23.23 -4.18 -2.00
N ALA A 216 22.95 -5.20 -2.83
CA ALA A 216 22.50 -4.98 -4.19
C ALA A 216 21.16 -4.22 -4.25
N VAL A 217 20.19 -4.59 -3.40
CA VAL A 217 18.87 -3.96 -3.36
C VAL A 217 18.93 -2.53 -2.83
N PHE A 218 19.70 -2.29 -1.77
CA PHE A 218 19.83 -0.95 -1.20
C PHE A 218 20.64 -0.01 -2.11
N GLU A 219 21.68 -0.50 -2.80
CA GLU A 219 22.38 0.27 -3.84
C GLU A 219 21.43 0.65 -4.99
N TYR A 220 20.57 -0.29 -5.42
CA TYR A 220 19.54 -0.01 -6.44
C TYR A 220 18.52 1.01 -5.97
N ALA A 221 18.05 0.89 -4.73
CA ALA A 221 17.04 1.77 -4.14
C ALA A 221 17.61 3.18 -3.91
N SER A 222 18.74 3.31 -3.20
CA SER A 222 19.34 4.60 -2.82
C SER A 222 19.84 5.43 -4.01
N ALA A 223 20.18 4.78 -5.12
CA ALA A 223 20.51 5.49 -6.35
C ALA A 223 19.33 6.21 -7.01
N ARG A 224 18.07 5.91 -6.59
CA ARG A 224 16.82 6.33 -7.23
C ARG A 224 15.80 6.95 -6.27
N SER A 225 16.10 7.00 -4.98
CA SER A 225 15.20 7.53 -3.95
C SER A 225 15.95 8.38 -2.94
N ASP A 226 15.20 9.21 -2.24
CA ASP A 226 15.68 10.07 -1.17
C ASP A 226 15.59 9.40 0.20
N PHE A 227 14.72 8.34 0.31
CA PHE A 227 14.39 7.67 1.54
C PHE A 227 14.11 6.19 1.29
N GLN A 228 14.66 5.28 2.14
CA GLN A 228 14.54 3.84 2.01
C GLN A 228 13.75 3.26 3.18
N LEU A 229 12.60 2.69 2.89
CA LEU A 229 11.73 2.07 3.86
C LEU A 229 11.63 0.56 3.60
N VAL A 230 11.85 -0.25 4.62
CA VAL A 230 11.66 -1.71 4.53
C VAL A 230 10.26 -2.09 4.99
N TYR A 231 9.57 -2.94 4.21
CA TYR A 231 8.24 -3.47 4.50
C TYR A 231 8.34 -5.00 4.56
N VAL A 232 8.44 -5.57 5.77
CA VAL A 232 8.91 -6.95 5.97
C VAL A 232 7.88 -7.85 6.63
N HIS A 233 7.75 -9.09 6.14
CA HIS A 233 6.90 -10.14 6.68
C HIS A 233 7.76 -11.16 7.45
N TRP A 234 7.60 -11.20 8.78
CA TRP A 234 8.48 -11.93 9.70
C TRP A 234 7.83 -12.26 11.06
N GLY A 235 8.57 -12.90 11.93
CA GLY A 235 8.26 -13.02 13.36
C GLY A 235 7.48 -14.27 13.73
N THR A 236 6.85 -14.22 14.88
CA THR A 236 6.05 -15.32 15.45
C THR A 236 4.62 -14.85 15.66
N GLU A 237 3.65 -15.62 15.16
CA GLU A 237 2.23 -15.29 15.30
C GLU A 237 1.81 -15.14 16.76
N TYR A 238 0.96 -14.17 17.02
CA TYR A 238 0.26 -13.90 18.29
C TYR A 238 1.16 -13.51 19.46
N VAL A 239 2.39 -13.10 19.21
CA VAL A 239 3.34 -12.61 20.21
C VAL A 239 3.49 -11.09 20.07
N SER A 240 3.20 -10.33 21.14
CA SER A 240 3.16 -8.86 21.12
C SER A 240 4.52 -8.18 21.30
N VAL A 241 5.60 -8.94 21.42
CA VAL A 241 6.99 -8.44 21.48
C VAL A 241 7.83 -9.19 20.47
N HIS A 242 8.72 -8.51 19.77
CA HIS A 242 9.59 -9.09 18.77
C HIS A 242 10.51 -10.19 19.34
N ASN A 243 10.94 -11.09 18.49
CA ASN A 243 11.92 -12.12 18.85
C ASN A 243 13.33 -11.74 18.35
N ALA A 244 14.35 -12.48 18.84
CA ALA A 244 15.76 -12.23 18.49
C ALA A 244 16.03 -12.31 16.98
N ARG A 245 15.28 -13.14 16.22
CA ARG A 245 15.46 -13.27 14.77
C ARG A 245 14.90 -12.06 14.03
N GLN A 246 13.80 -11.48 14.51
CA GLN A 246 13.28 -10.22 13.96
C GLN A 246 14.27 -9.09 14.20
N ARG A 247 14.85 -9.03 15.42
CA ARG A 247 15.85 -8.03 15.76
C ARG A 247 17.12 -8.16 14.90
N GLU A 248 17.62 -9.37 14.70
CA GLU A 248 18.76 -9.63 13.81
C GLU A 248 18.47 -9.17 12.36
N ALA A 249 17.26 -9.47 11.85
CA ALA A 249 16.87 -9.01 10.53
C ALA A 249 16.80 -7.48 10.46
N ALA A 250 16.23 -6.83 11.48
CA ALA A 250 16.12 -5.38 11.57
C ALA A 250 17.52 -4.71 11.57
N GLU A 251 18.46 -5.22 12.37
CA GLU A 251 19.86 -4.76 12.39
C GLU A 251 20.50 -4.83 11.00
N ARG A 252 20.28 -5.95 10.26
CA ARG A 252 20.79 -6.09 8.89
C ARG A 252 20.18 -5.08 7.92
N PHE A 253 18.88 -4.77 8.03
CA PHE A 253 18.23 -3.76 7.20
C PHE A 253 18.73 -2.36 7.52
N VAL A 254 18.87 -2.02 8.81
CA VAL A 254 19.43 -0.74 9.26
C VAL A 254 20.87 -0.56 8.80
N ASP A 255 21.70 -1.59 8.95
CA ASP A 255 23.10 -1.58 8.49
C ASP A 255 23.21 -1.44 6.96
N ALA A 256 22.21 -1.92 6.22
CA ALA A 256 22.14 -1.76 4.76
C ALA A 256 21.66 -0.37 4.32
N GLY A 257 21.11 0.45 5.21
CA GLY A 257 20.68 1.83 4.94
C GLY A 257 19.17 2.05 4.98
N ALA A 258 18.41 1.24 5.71
CA ALA A 258 17.00 1.52 5.95
C ALA A 258 16.83 2.73 6.86
N ASP A 259 15.91 3.63 6.49
CA ASP A 259 15.50 4.80 7.28
C ASP A 259 14.30 4.48 8.20
N VAL A 260 13.49 3.48 7.84
CA VAL A 260 12.37 2.93 8.63
C VAL A 260 12.20 1.45 8.30
N VAL A 261 11.83 0.65 9.30
CA VAL A 261 11.45 -0.76 9.10
C VAL A 261 10.02 -0.97 9.62
N ILE A 262 9.15 -1.56 8.79
CA ILE A 262 7.74 -1.84 9.09
C ILE A 262 7.46 -3.33 8.89
N GLY A 263 7.03 -4.01 9.94
CA GLY A 263 6.82 -5.45 9.97
C GLY A 263 5.37 -5.90 9.94
N HIS A 264 5.18 -7.17 9.52
CA HIS A 264 3.92 -7.89 9.33
C HIS A 264 4.06 -9.36 9.74
N HIS A 265 2.97 -10.12 9.76
CA HIS A 265 2.86 -11.55 10.07
C HIS A 265 2.47 -11.90 11.51
N PRO A 266 2.94 -11.25 12.58
CA PRO A 266 2.51 -11.65 13.93
C PRO A 266 1.00 -11.56 14.17
N HIS A 267 0.24 -10.90 13.31
CA HIS A 267 -1.20 -10.67 13.40
C HIS A 267 -1.65 -9.91 14.64
N VAL A 268 -0.72 -9.43 15.40
CA VAL A 268 -0.88 -8.52 16.56
C VAL A 268 0.13 -7.39 16.43
N VAL A 269 -0.21 -6.23 16.97
CA VAL A 269 0.74 -5.11 16.99
C VAL A 269 1.86 -5.41 17.98
N GLN A 270 3.10 -5.39 17.49
CA GLN A 270 4.29 -5.57 18.32
C GLN A 270 4.87 -4.23 18.77
N ASP A 271 5.86 -4.29 19.63
CA ASP A 271 6.63 -3.15 20.11
C ASP A 271 7.38 -2.40 18.99
N ILE A 272 7.87 -1.21 19.35
CA ILE A 272 8.69 -0.37 18.47
C ILE A 272 10.05 -0.17 19.14
N GLU A 273 11.12 -0.42 18.40
CA GLU A 273 12.51 -0.26 18.85
C GLU A 273 13.23 0.81 18.02
N LEU A 274 14.24 1.45 18.60
CA LEU A 274 15.13 2.36 17.90
C LEU A 274 16.48 1.70 17.73
N ILE A 275 16.84 1.30 16.48
CA ILE A 275 18.13 0.70 16.17
C ILE A 275 18.99 1.74 15.44
N ASN A 276 20.09 2.19 16.05
CA ASN A 276 20.98 3.22 15.49
C ASN A 276 20.24 4.49 15.00
N GLY A 277 19.17 4.89 15.70
CA GLY A 277 18.35 6.04 15.35
C GLY A 277 17.23 5.74 14.34
N VAL A 278 17.12 4.51 13.81
CA VAL A 278 16.10 4.08 12.88
C VAL A 278 14.93 3.42 13.63
N PRO A 279 13.69 3.89 13.48
CA PRO A 279 12.54 3.25 14.11
C PRO A 279 12.17 1.96 13.39
N VAL A 280 11.98 0.91 14.17
CA VAL A 280 11.55 -0.42 13.75
C VAL A 280 10.18 -0.72 14.34
N PHE A 281 9.16 -0.70 13.54
CA PHE A 281 7.80 -1.14 13.87
C PHE A 281 7.72 -2.64 13.62
N TYR A 282 7.84 -3.47 14.65
CA TYR A 282 7.98 -4.90 14.45
C TYR A 282 6.75 -5.60 13.89
N SER A 283 5.54 -5.10 14.16
CA SER A 283 4.32 -5.54 13.47
C SER A 283 3.21 -4.50 13.58
N LEU A 284 2.52 -4.28 12.46
CA LEU A 284 1.31 -3.46 12.43
C LEU A 284 0.04 -4.23 12.79
N GLY A 285 0.12 -5.56 12.99
CA GLY A 285 -1.04 -6.42 13.22
C GLY A 285 -1.95 -6.53 11.99
N ASN A 286 -3.18 -6.95 12.21
CA ASN A 286 -4.18 -7.12 11.15
C ASN A 286 -4.84 -5.78 10.77
N TYR A 287 -5.06 -5.57 9.46
CA TYR A 287 -5.97 -4.53 8.99
C TYR A 287 -7.33 -5.11 8.57
N ILE A 288 -7.35 -6.07 7.64
CA ILE A 288 -8.53 -6.85 7.27
C ILE A 288 -8.15 -8.32 7.40
N PHE A 289 -8.66 -8.97 8.43
CA PHE A 289 -8.37 -10.38 8.70
C PHE A 289 -9.52 -11.03 9.46
N ASP A 290 -9.59 -12.37 9.48
CA ASP A 290 -10.69 -13.12 10.09
C ASP A 290 -10.26 -13.87 11.38
N GLN A 291 -9.32 -13.32 12.12
CA GLN A 291 -8.89 -13.83 13.42
C GLN A 291 -9.64 -13.08 14.54
N TYR A 292 -10.64 -13.72 15.13
CA TYR A 292 -11.54 -13.10 16.12
C TYR A 292 -11.35 -13.64 17.54
N ASP A 293 -10.38 -14.54 17.75
CA ASP A 293 -10.22 -15.27 19.00
C ASP A 293 -9.74 -14.36 20.16
N THR A 294 -9.02 -13.31 19.86
CA THR A 294 -8.54 -12.32 20.86
C THR A 294 -8.84 -10.89 20.41
N VAL A 295 -8.79 -9.94 21.35
CA VAL A 295 -8.86 -8.51 21.02
C VAL A 295 -7.63 -8.08 20.23
N ASP A 296 -6.46 -8.56 20.61
CA ASP A 296 -5.17 -8.17 19.99
C ASP A 296 -5.13 -8.48 18.48
N THR A 297 -5.73 -9.59 18.04
CA THR A 297 -5.82 -9.94 16.60
C THR A 297 -6.89 -9.17 15.84
N GLN A 298 -7.75 -8.42 16.54
CA GLN A 298 -8.76 -7.53 15.97
C GLN A 298 -8.34 -6.06 16.05
N GLU A 299 -7.16 -5.78 16.58
CA GLU A 299 -6.54 -4.47 16.67
C GLU A 299 -5.34 -4.38 15.74
N GLY A 300 -5.12 -3.20 15.17
CA GLY A 300 -4.01 -2.92 14.26
C GLY A 300 -3.50 -1.50 14.42
N LEU A 301 -2.38 -1.23 13.79
CA LEU A 301 -1.78 0.08 13.71
C LEU A 301 -1.66 0.52 12.25
N VAL A 302 -2.23 1.66 11.91
CA VAL A 302 -2.00 2.34 10.64
C VAL A 302 -0.92 3.40 10.85
N LEU A 303 0.07 3.43 9.99
CA LEU A 303 1.09 4.47 9.98
C LEU A 303 0.78 5.45 8.86
N HIS A 304 0.79 6.75 9.18
CA HIS A 304 0.63 7.81 8.19
C HIS A 304 1.91 8.65 8.16
N LEU A 305 2.67 8.51 7.08
CA LEU A 305 3.90 9.25 6.84
C LEU A 305 3.60 10.47 5.98
N GLU A 306 3.92 11.64 6.53
CA GLU A 306 3.81 12.95 5.88
C GLU A 306 5.16 13.63 5.84
N LEU A 307 5.38 14.46 4.82
CA LEU A 307 6.53 15.35 4.73
C LEU A 307 6.11 16.75 5.16
N SER A 308 6.61 17.22 6.29
CA SER A 308 6.39 18.58 6.78
C SER A 308 7.69 19.38 6.66
N ASN A 309 7.74 20.34 5.74
CA ASN A 309 8.97 21.09 5.43
C ASN A 309 10.18 20.21 5.10
N GLY A 310 9.95 19.10 4.38
CA GLY A 310 10.99 18.13 4.05
C GLY A 310 11.40 17.19 5.19
N GLN A 311 10.75 17.28 6.37
CA GLN A 311 11.00 16.39 7.49
C GLN A 311 9.92 15.31 7.54
N PRO A 312 10.27 14.01 7.50
CA PRO A 312 9.31 12.93 7.60
C PRO A 312 8.76 12.82 9.03
N ARG A 313 7.44 12.68 9.12
CA ARG A 313 6.71 12.46 10.37
C ARG A 313 5.78 11.27 10.20
N ILE A 314 5.79 10.36 11.16
CA ILE A 314 4.89 9.21 11.19
C ILE A 314 3.85 9.43 12.29
N SER A 315 2.58 9.51 11.90
CA SER A 315 1.44 9.47 12.83
C SER A 315 1.02 8.02 13.08
N LEU A 316 0.81 7.67 14.35
CA LEU A 316 0.37 6.36 14.82
C LEU A 316 -1.14 6.38 14.97
N LEU A 317 -1.86 5.62 14.15
CA LEU A 317 -3.32 5.63 14.06
C LEU A 317 -3.88 4.24 14.41
N PRO A 318 -4.16 3.96 15.70
CA PRO A 318 -4.74 2.69 16.12
C PRO A 318 -6.10 2.43 15.49
N VAL A 319 -6.28 1.21 14.98
CA VAL A 319 -7.54 0.73 14.38
C VAL A 319 -8.04 -0.52 15.10
N THR A 320 -9.34 -0.76 15.04
CA THR A 320 -9.97 -1.94 15.63
C THR A 320 -11.14 -2.42 14.78
N SER A 321 -11.31 -3.73 14.69
CA SER A 321 -12.49 -4.40 14.12
C SER A 321 -13.35 -5.09 15.21
N VAL A 322 -13.04 -4.89 16.49
CA VAL A 322 -13.80 -5.46 17.61
C VAL A 322 -15.27 -5.05 17.51
N GLY A 323 -16.16 -6.07 17.50
CA GLY A 323 -17.60 -5.87 17.36
C GLY A 323 -18.13 -5.59 15.95
N THR A 324 -17.27 -5.59 14.92
CA THR A 324 -17.67 -5.34 13.53
C THR A 324 -17.22 -6.42 12.53
N LEU A 325 -16.52 -7.46 12.98
CA LEU A 325 -16.01 -8.57 12.17
C LEU A 325 -15.30 -8.07 10.90
N SER A 326 -13.98 -7.85 11.01
CA SER A 326 -13.13 -7.48 9.86
C SER A 326 -13.44 -6.12 9.19
N GLN A 327 -14.11 -5.22 9.89
CA GLN A 327 -14.28 -3.84 9.44
C GLN A 327 -13.40 -2.92 10.30
N PRO A 328 -12.17 -2.62 9.90
CA PRO A 328 -11.30 -1.72 10.63
C PRO A 328 -11.92 -0.32 10.72
N ARG A 329 -11.77 0.31 11.87
CA ARG A 329 -12.12 1.70 12.11
C ARG A 329 -11.12 2.31 13.09
N PHE A 330 -10.90 3.60 13.01
CA PHE A 330 -10.07 4.28 14.00
C PHE A 330 -10.63 4.09 15.40
N MET A 331 -9.75 3.83 16.36
CA MET A 331 -10.13 3.74 17.76
C MET A 331 -10.64 5.09 18.28
N LYS A 332 -11.67 5.06 19.10
CA LYS A 332 -12.18 6.26 19.78
C LYS A 332 -11.23 6.68 20.90
N THR A 333 -11.29 7.94 21.29
CA THR A 333 -10.34 8.65 22.17
C THR A 333 -9.81 7.83 23.36
N VAL A 334 -10.70 7.18 24.13
CA VAL A 334 -10.27 6.41 25.32
C VAL A 334 -9.48 5.16 24.92
N ASN A 335 -10.00 4.36 23.98
CA ASN A 335 -9.32 3.15 23.51
C ASN A 335 -8.02 3.49 22.77
N HIS A 336 -8.01 4.57 21.99
CA HIS A 336 -6.84 5.09 21.31
C HIS A 336 -5.71 5.40 22.32
N ALA A 337 -5.99 6.18 23.36
CA ALA A 337 -5.01 6.52 24.38
C ALA A 337 -4.50 5.28 25.14
N THR A 338 -5.40 4.36 25.50
CA THR A 338 -5.03 3.10 26.16
C THR A 338 -4.15 2.22 25.27
N PHE A 339 -4.47 2.13 23.98
CA PHE A 339 -3.67 1.37 23.02
C PHE A 339 -2.25 1.94 22.93
N LEU A 340 -2.11 3.27 22.75
CA LEU A 340 -0.80 3.91 22.65
C LEU A 340 0.00 3.80 23.96
N GLU A 341 -0.64 3.89 25.13
CA GLU A 341 0.00 3.65 26.41
C GLU A 341 0.54 2.23 26.52
N ASN A 342 -0.25 1.22 26.16
CA ASN A 342 0.18 -0.17 26.16
C ASN A 342 1.33 -0.43 25.17
N LEU A 343 1.28 0.19 24.01
CA LEU A 343 2.35 0.12 23.00
C LEU A 343 3.63 0.78 23.52
N ALA A 344 3.54 1.98 24.10
CA ALA A 344 4.67 2.69 24.68
C ALA A 344 5.35 1.89 25.80
N ASN A 345 4.55 1.23 26.66
CA ASN A 345 5.08 0.47 27.79
C ASN A 345 5.91 -0.76 27.39
N ARG A 346 5.61 -1.38 26.23
CA ARG A 346 6.39 -2.52 25.69
C ARG A 346 7.47 -2.12 24.68
N SER A 347 7.52 -0.84 24.29
CA SER A 347 8.46 -0.30 23.31
C SER A 347 9.71 0.31 23.97
N ASP A 348 10.69 0.66 23.14
CA ASP A 348 11.93 1.31 23.56
C ASP A 348 11.63 2.53 24.46
N PRO A 349 12.32 2.66 25.62
CA PRO A 349 12.15 3.80 26.51
C PRO A 349 12.28 5.18 25.85
N GLU A 350 13.17 5.33 24.88
CA GLU A 350 13.41 6.59 24.16
C GLU A 350 12.21 7.00 23.29
N LEU A 351 11.40 6.04 22.83
CA LEU A 351 10.24 6.29 21.98
C LEU A 351 8.92 6.49 22.75
N ARG A 352 8.88 6.22 24.05
CA ARG A 352 7.63 6.15 24.82
C ARG A 352 6.78 7.42 24.73
N GLU A 353 7.39 8.59 24.92
CA GLU A 353 6.66 9.86 24.87
C GLU A 353 6.16 10.16 23.44
N PHE A 354 6.94 9.83 22.42
CA PHE A 354 6.53 9.95 21.01
C PHE A 354 5.34 9.03 20.72
N ILE A 355 5.39 7.77 21.18
CA ILE A 355 4.30 6.80 20.99
C ILE A 355 3.03 7.29 21.72
N ARG A 356 3.13 7.77 22.97
CA ARG A 356 1.99 8.35 23.72
C ARG A 356 1.39 9.55 23.01
N SER A 357 2.22 10.38 22.39
CA SER A 357 1.75 11.53 21.60
C SER A 357 1.09 11.12 20.28
N GLY A 358 1.24 9.86 19.86
CA GLY A 358 0.77 9.34 18.59
C GLY A 358 1.62 9.78 17.39
N GLN A 359 2.85 10.26 17.59
CA GLN A 359 3.72 10.75 16.52
C GLN A 359 5.20 10.41 16.76
N ILE A 360 5.88 9.95 15.71
CA ILE A 360 7.33 9.76 15.69
C ILE A 360 7.90 10.70 14.63
N LEU A 361 8.84 11.55 15.03
CA LEU A 361 9.62 12.40 14.12
C LEU A 361 10.87 11.63 13.70
N LEU A 362 11.15 11.62 12.40
CA LEU A 362 12.35 10.99 11.88
C LEU A 362 13.45 12.06 11.73
N ASP A 363 14.61 11.79 12.33
CA ASP A 363 15.78 12.66 12.18
C ASP A 363 16.55 12.31 10.90
N VAL A 364 15.86 12.37 9.78
CA VAL A 364 16.42 12.14 8.44
C VAL A 364 16.30 13.43 7.66
N GLN A 365 17.42 13.97 7.20
CA GLN A 365 17.40 15.07 6.24
C GLN A 365 17.14 14.51 4.84
N VAL A 366 15.93 14.66 4.35
CA VAL A 366 15.61 14.37 2.95
C VAL A 366 16.40 15.37 2.10
N ALA A 367 17.38 14.85 1.34
CA ALA A 367 18.19 15.70 0.46
C ALA A 367 17.27 16.31 -0.60
N SER A 368 17.10 17.65 -0.56
CA SER A 368 16.35 18.36 -1.58
C SER A 368 16.89 18.03 -2.98
N SER A 369 16.02 17.80 -3.92
CA SER A 369 16.14 17.28 -5.30
C SER A 369 17.16 17.97 -6.23
N SER A 370 18.44 18.03 -5.84
CA SER A 370 19.55 18.45 -6.74
C SER A 370 20.24 17.29 -7.48
N LYS A 371 19.82 16.03 -7.25
CA LYS A 371 20.45 14.85 -7.89
C LYS A 371 19.92 14.46 -9.28
N VAL A 372 18.81 15.03 -9.74
CA VAL A 372 18.21 14.66 -11.06
C VAL A 372 18.92 15.31 -12.27
N ALA A 373 19.85 16.22 -12.06
CA ALA A 373 20.52 16.97 -13.15
C ALA A 373 21.76 16.32 -13.75
N MET A 374 22.19 15.11 -13.34
CA MET A 374 23.46 14.50 -13.79
C MET A 374 23.35 13.20 -14.62
N ILE A 375 22.18 12.84 -15.15
CA ILE A 375 22.05 11.65 -16.03
C ILE A 375 21.58 12.03 -17.46
N SER A 376 21.89 13.24 -17.90
CA SER A 376 21.76 13.60 -19.32
C SER A 376 23.06 14.20 -19.82
N GLN A 377 24.07 13.38 -20.05
CA GLN A 377 25.14 13.57 -21.03
C GLN A 377 25.57 12.22 -21.60
#